data_fc45cd9a81891e2b93a97a10741d137d
#
_entry.id   fc45cd9a81891e2b93a97a10741d137d
#
_cell.length_a   1.000
_cell.length_b   1.000
_cell.length_c   1.000
_cell.angle_alpha   90.00
_cell.angle_beta   90.00
_cell.angle_gamma   90.00
#
_symmetry.space_group_name_H-M   'P 1'
#
loop_
_entity.id
_entity.type
_entity.pdbx_description
1 polymer ?
#
loop_
_entity_poly.entity_id
_entity_poly.type
_entity_poly.pdbx_seq_one_letter_code
_entity_poly.pdbx_strand_id
1 'polypeptide(L)'
;MNNIKPIWKIFSAYILILLFMLISNNTFGQKICKEDVCVVEFNAGWNESNSVDYLEKLTECGVRRINIDKGDWQKEYSIVVVPTIIVFNGKEVERLQADLSFKITAKLEDIQDIIDEILMEDF
;
A
#
# COMPACT_ATOMS: atom_id res chain seq x y z
N MET A 1 33.76 -13.96 41.15
CA MET A 1 32.51 -14.66 40.91
C MET A 1 31.31 -13.79 40.69
N ASN A 2 31.38 -12.49 41.02
CA ASN A 2 30.26 -11.58 40.84
C ASN A 2 30.21 -10.91 39.44
N ASN A 3 31.14 -11.26 38.54
CA ASN A 3 31.29 -10.63 37.24
C ASN A 3 30.38 -11.23 36.15
N ILE A 4 29.62 -12.27 36.47
CA ILE A 4 28.75 -12.96 35.52
C ILE A 4 27.40 -12.25 35.44
N LYS A 5 26.94 -11.61 36.53
CA LYS A 5 25.65 -10.90 36.58
C LYS A 5 25.50 -9.72 35.62
N PRO A 6 26.54 -8.85 35.40
CA PRO A 6 26.41 -7.75 34.45
C PRO A 6 26.27 -8.22 33.00
N ILE A 7 26.90 -9.34 32.63
CA ILE A 7 26.83 -9.88 31.26
C ILE A 7 25.43 -10.40 30.93
N TRP A 8 24.76 -11.01 31.91
CA TRP A 8 23.39 -11.48 31.76
C TRP A 8 22.41 -10.31 31.51
N LYS A 9 22.59 -9.20 32.21
CA LYS A 9 21.78 -7.99 32.03
C LYS A 9 21.98 -7.37 30.66
N ILE A 10 23.20 -7.37 30.14
CA ILE A 10 23.52 -6.88 28.79
C ILE A 10 22.90 -7.78 27.73
N PHE A 11 22.98 -9.11 27.86
CA PHE A 11 22.35 -10.07 26.97
C PHE A 11 20.84 -9.93 26.95
N SER A 12 20.21 -9.74 28.12
CA SER A 12 18.77 -9.54 28.24
C SER A 12 18.31 -8.26 27.53
N ALA A 13 19.08 -7.17 27.64
CA ALA A 13 18.80 -5.93 26.96
C ALA A 13 18.91 -6.06 25.43
N TYR A 14 19.90 -6.80 24.94
CA TYR A 14 20.09 -7.07 23.52
C TYR A 14 18.95 -7.89 22.93
N ILE A 15 18.51 -8.92 23.64
CA ILE A 15 17.39 -9.76 23.21
C ILE A 15 16.10 -8.94 23.13
N LEU A 16 15.85 -8.04 24.10
CA LEU A 16 14.69 -7.16 24.09
C LEU A 16 14.72 -6.17 22.91
N ILE A 17 15.87 -5.61 22.57
CA ILE A 17 16.04 -4.72 21.43
C ILE A 17 15.79 -5.46 20.12
N LEU A 18 16.31 -6.67 19.98
CA LEU A 18 16.10 -7.52 18.79
C LEU A 18 14.63 -7.91 18.64
N LEU A 19 13.96 -8.26 19.73
CA LEU A 19 12.53 -8.55 19.71
C LEU A 19 11.70 -7.33 19.34
N PHE A 20 12.08 -6.15 19.84
CA PHE A 20 11.40 -4.89 19.51
C PHE A 20 11.57 -4.55 18.03
N MET A 21 12.76 -4.77 17.46
CA MET A 21 13.00 -4.56 16.02
C MET A 21 12.18 -5.51 15.15
N LEU A 22 12.02 -6.76 15.57
CA LEU A 22 11.20 -7.74 14.87
C LEU A 22 9.72 -7.35 14.89
N ILE A 23 9.24 -6.84 16.01
CA ILE A 23 7.85 -6.37 16.15
C ILE A 23 7.61 -5.13 15.29
N SER A 24 8.56 -4.18 15.26
CA SER A 24 8.42 -2.98 14.41
C SER A 24 8.44 -3.32 12.91
N ASN A 25 9.17 -4.33 12.49
CA ASN A 25 9.14 -4.78 11.09
C ASN A 25 7.79 -5.41 10.72
N ASN A 26 7.10 -6.01 11.65
CA ASN A 26 5.78 -6.59 11.42
C ASN A 26 4.67 -5.54 11.35
N THR A 27 4.87 -4.35 11.93
CA THR A 27 3.89 -3.26 11.86
C THR A 27 3.93 -2.49 10.54
N PHE A 28 5.00 -2.64 9.74
CA PHE A 28 5.08 -2.05 8.40
C PHE A 28 4.21 -2.78 7.37
N GLY A 29 3.61 -3.90 7.72
CA GLY A 29 2.78 -4.71 6.83
C GLY A 29 1.29 -4.52 7.01
N GLN A 30 0.82 -3.38 7.54
CA GLN A 30 -0.62 -3.14 7.58
C GLN A 30 -1.14 -3.08 6.15
N LYS A 31 -1.99 -4.04 5.82
CA LYS A 31 -2.62 -4.10 4.51
C LYS A 31 -3.47 -2.85 4.32
N ILE A 32 -3.25 -2.14 3.24
CA ILE A 32 -4.06 -1.00 2.85
C ILE A 32 -5.50 -1.42 2.56
N CYS A 33 -5.69 -2.68 2.15
CA CYS A 33 -7.00 -3.32 1.93
C CYS A 33 -7.07 -4.65 2.67
N LYS A 34 -8.30 -5.14 2.88
CA LYS A 34 -8.53 -6.46 3.48
C LYS A 34 -8.19 -7.59 2.50
N GLU A 35 -8.46 -7.39 1.23
CA GLU A 35 -8.21 -8.36 0.17
C GLU A 35 -6.74 -8.32 -0.23
N ASP A 36 -6.20 -9.48 -0.67
CA ASP A 36 -4.82 -9.56 -1.14
C ASP A 36 -4.64 -8.77 -2.43
N VAL A 37 -5.53 -8.95 -3.39
CA VAL A 37 -5.57 -8.14 -4.62
C VAL A 37 -6.49 -6.96 -4.39
N CYS A 38 -5.94 -5.77 -4.51
CA CYS A 38 -6.64 -4.54 -4.18
C CYS A 38 -6.23 -3.41 -5.09
N VAL A 39 -7.19 -2.62 -5.50
CA VAL A 39 -6.96 -1.42 -6.32
C VAL A 39 -7.29 -0.20 -5.47
N VAL A 40 -6.34 0.71 -5.35
CA VAL A 40 -6.49 1.91 -4.53
C VAL A 40 -6.28 3.15 -5.38
N GLU A 41 -7.25 4.05 -5.36
CA GLU A 41 -7.10 5.38 -5.94
C GLU A 41 -6.72 6.37 -4.85
N PHE A 42 -5.61 7.06 -5.07
CA PHE A 42 -5.17 8.18 -4.23
C PHE A 42 -5.49 9.46 -4.99
N ASN A 43 -6.31 10.32 -4.41
CA ASN A 43 -6.66 11.59 -5.02
C ASN A 43 -6.75 12.70 -3.96
N ALA A 44 -6.73 13.93 -4.40
CA ALA A 44 -6.89 15.09 -3.52
C ALA A 44 -8.30 15.67 -3.68
N GLY A 45 -8.79 16.34 -2.64
CA GLY A 45 -10.13 16.92 -2.66
C GLY A 45 -10.34 17.91 -3.80
N TRP A 46 -9.32 18.74 -4.09
CA TRP A 46 -9.40 19.72 -5.19
C TRP A 46 -9.51 19.05 -6.58
N ASN A 47 -9.18 17.78 -6.71
CA ASN A 47 -9.20 17.03 -7.96
C ASN A 47 -10.29 15.94 -7.97
N GLU A 48 -11.21 15.96 -7.06
CA GLU A 48 -12.22 14.90 -6.89
C GLU A 48 -13.04 14.66 -8.15
N SER A 49 -13.33 15.72 -8.92
CA SER A 49 -14.08 15.60 -10.16
C SER A 49 -13.39 14.77 -11.23
N ASN A 50 -12.08 14.54 -11.09
CA ASN A 50 -11.28 13.73 -12.00
C ASN A 50 -11.02 12.31 -11.48
N SER A 51 -11.64 11.92 -10.36
CA SER A 51 -11.60 10.55 -9.88
C SER A 51 -12.20 9.62 -10.93
N VAL A 52 -11.60 8.44 -11.08
CA VAL A 52 -12.16 7.45 -12.02
C VAL A 52 -13.51 6.94 -11.49
N ASP A 53 -14.45 6.71 -12.38
CA ASP A 53 -15.82 6.36 -12.03
C ASP A 53 -16.10 4.85 -12.10
N TYR A 54 -15.10 4.05 -12.43
CA TYR A 54 -15.29 2.63 -12.73
C TYR A 54 -14.68 1.67 -11.71
N LEU A 55 -13.99 2.15 -10.65
CA LEU A 55 -13.29 1.26 -9.72
C LEU A 55 -14.21 0.20 -9.11
N GLU A 56 -15.42 0.58 -8.75
CA GLU A 56 -16.39 -0.30 -8.13
C GLU A 56 -16.94 -1.36 -9.10
N LYS A 57 -16.66 -1.22 -10.39
CA LYS A 57 -17.01 -2.21 -11.42
C LYS A 57 -15.96 -3.28 -11.62
N LEU A 58 -14.77 -3.11 -11.02
CA LEU A 58 -13.72 -4.13 -11.05
C LEU A 58 -14.19 -5.38 -10.29
N THR A 59 -13.77 -6.55 -10.79
CA THR A 59 -14.14 -7.84 -10.19
C THR A 59 -12.92 -8.57 -9.66
N GLU A 60 -13.12 -9.42 -8.66
CA GLU A 60 -12.11 -10.30 -8.05
C GLU A 60 -10.97 -9.52 -7.37
N CYS A 61 -11.28 -8.34 -6.86
CA CYS A 61 -10.34 -7.51 -6.11
C CYS A 61 -11.09 -6.65 -5.11
N GLY A 62 -10.36 -6.16 -4.11
CA GLY A 62 -10.84 -5.09 -3.27
C GLY A 62 -10.65 -3.74 -3.95
N VAL A 63 -11.42 -2.75 -3.54
CA VAL A 63 -11.33 -1.38 -4.06
C VAL A 63 -11.33 -0.42 -2.88
N ARG A 64 -10.46 0.57 -2.94
CA ARG A 64 -10.42 1.63 -1.93
C ARG A 64 -10.10 2.98 -2.57
N ARG A 65 -10.74 4.01 -2.06
CA ARG A 65 -10.45 5.41 -2.45
C ARG A 65 -9.90 6.14 -1.24
N ILE A 66 -8.76 6.78 -1.41
CA ILE A 66 -8.07 7.48 -0.33
C ILE A 66 -7.89 8.94 -0.72
N ASN A 67 -8.31 9.84 0.18
CA ASN A 67 -8.04 11.26 0.06
C ASN A 67 -6.71 11.56 0.75
N ILE A 68 -5.72 12.02 -0.02
CA ILE A 68 -4.37 12.29 0.47
C ILE A 68 -4.29 13.60 1.28
N ASP A 69 -5.35 14.41 1.29
CA ASP A 69 -5.38 15.64 2.10
C ASP A 69 -5.33 15.36 3.59
N LYS A 70 -5.65 14.13 3.99
CA LYS A 70 -5.67 13.70 5.38
C LYS A 70 -4.63 12.61 5.61
N GLY A 71 -3.94 12.69 6.77
CA GLY A 71 -2.95 11.71 7.15
C GLY A 71 -1.67 11.81 6.33
N ASP A 72 -0.86 10.76 6.38
CA ASP A 72 0.46 10.70 5.77
C ASP A 72 0.49 9.84 4.49
N TRP A 73 -0.66 9.61 3.87
CA TRP A 73 -0.80 8.73 2.71
C TRP A 73 0.11 9.12 1.55
N GLN A 74 0.21 10.43 1.28
CA GLN A 74 1.04 10.95 0.19
C GLN A 74 2.50 10.55 0.38
N LYS A 75 3.01 10.71 1.59
CA LYS A 75 4.39 10.40 1.94
C LYS A 75 4.62 8.89 1.99
N GLU A 76 3.71 8.17 2.64
CA GLU A 76 3.82 6.73 2.87
C GLU A 76 3.85 5.94 1.55
N TYR A 77 3.04 6.34 0.58
CA TYR A 77 2.97 5.68 -0.72
C TYR A 77 3.66 6.46 -1.84
N SER A 78 4.37 7.52 -1.52
CA SER A 78 5.14 8.34 -2.47
C SER A 78 4.25 8.82 -3.64
N ILE A 79 3.11 9.40 -3.31
CA ILE A 79 2.19 9.92 -4.33
C ILE A 79 2.72 11.26 -4.84
N VAL A 80 3.07 11.30 -6.12
CA VAL A 80 3.68 12.45 -6.78
C VAL A 80 2.63 13.26 -7.55
N VAL A 81 1.68 12.56 -8.17
CA VAL A 81 0.60 13.17 -8.94
C VAL A 81 -0.73 12.58 -8.52
N VAL A 82 -1.82 13.29 -8.76
CA VAL A 82 -3.16 12.82 -8.45
C VAL A 82 -4.06 12.91 -9.68
N PRO A 83 -4.97 11.95 -9.88
CA PRO A 83 -5.03 10.72 -9.11
C PRO A 83 -3.89 9.75 -9.45
N THR A 84 -3.54 8.89 -8.52
CA THR A 84 -2.67 7.75 -8.75
C THR A 84 -3.43 6.49 -8.35
N ILE A 85 -3.44 5.50 -9.22
CA ILE A 85 -4.06 4.20 -8.93
C ILE A 85 -2.93 3.20 -8.74
N ILE A 86 -2.96 2.49 -7.62
CA ILE A 86 -2.00 1.42 -7.34
C ILE A 86 -2.74 0.10 -7.21
N VAL A 87 -2.26 -0.90 -7.96
CA VAL A 87 -2.74 -2.28 -7.84
C VAL A 87 -1.80 -3.01 -6.90
N PHE A 88 -2.35 -3.61 -5.86
CA PHE A 88 -1.62 -4.37 -4.85
C PHE A 88 -1.95 -5.85 -4.95
N ASN A 89 -0.96 -6.67 -4.67
CA ASN A 89 -1.12 -8.10 -4.36
C ASN A 89 -0.23 -8.40 -3.17
N GLY A 90 -0.65 -7.92 -1.98
CA GLY A 90 0.20 -7.89 -0.79
C GLY A 90 1.22 -6.76 -0.81
N LYS A 91 1.78 -6.48 -1.97
CA LYS A 91 2.71 -5.37 -2.25
C LYS A 91 2.30 -4.69 -3.55
N GLU A 92 2.90 -3.54 -3.83
CA GLU A 92 2.63 -2.80 -5.07
C GLU A 92 3.04 -3.63 -6.28
N VAL A 93 2.10 -3.84 -7.21
CA VAL A 93 2.34 -4.55 -8.47
C VAL A 93 2.46 -3.57 -9.63
N GLU A 94 1.53 -2.64 -9.72
CA GLU A 94 1.47 -1.67 -10.81
C GLU A 94 0.97 -0.33 -10.30
N ARG A 95 1.50 0.74 -10.86
CA ARG A 95 1.12 2.11 -10.52
C ARG A 95 0.74 2.86 -11.79
N LEU A 96 -0.48 3.38 -11.82
CA LEU A 96 -0.98 4.18 -12.94
C LEU A 96 -1.12 5.62 -12.45
N GLN A 97 -0.40 6.52 -13.09
CA GLN A 97 -0.36 7.92 -12.70
C GLN A 97 -1.12 8.78 -13.70
N ALA A 98 -1.71 9.86 -13.19
CA ALA A 98 -2.41 10.82 -14.01
C ALA A 98 -1.49 11.50 -15.01
N ASP A 99 -2.07 11.97 -16.11
CA ASP A 99 -1.40 12.82 -17.08
C ASP A 99 -1.32 14.29 -16.58
N LEU A 100 -0.86 15.18 -17.44
CA LEU A 100 -0.72 16.60 -17.11
C LEU A 100 -2.06 17.30 -16.85
N SER A 101 -3.18 16.69 -17.26
CA SER A 101 -4.53 17.21 -16.98
C SER A 101 -5.11 16.68 -15.68
N PHE A 102 -4.32 15.96 -14.87
CA PHE A 102 -4.72 15.34 -13.61
C PHE A 102 -5.85 14.31 -13.80
N LYS A 103 -5.77 13.55 -14.88
CA LYS A 103 -6.75 12.49 -15.20
C LYS A 103 -6.01 11.20 -15.53
N ILE A 104 -6.61 10.09 -15.10
CA ILE A 104 -6.14 8.74 -15.47
C ILE A 104 -6.69 8.41 -16.86
N THR A 105 -5.82 8.02 -17.79
CA THR A 105 -6.20 7.63 -19.13
C THR A 105 -6.54 6.14 -19.23
N ALA A 106 -6.07 5.34 -18.28
CA ALA A 106 -6.37 3.91 -18.24
C ALA A 106 -7.87 3.67 -18.10
N LYS A 107 -8.36 2.65 -18.80
CA LYS A 107 -9.77 2.26 -18.78
C LYS A 107 -9.98 1.10 -17.79
N LEU A 108 -11.24 0.80 -17.51
CA LEU A 108 -11.62 -0.33 -16.68
C LEU A 108 -10.92 -1.62 -17.13
N GLU A 109 -10.93 -1.88 -18.44
CA GLU A 109 -10.35 -3.08 -19.02
C GLU A 109 -8.85 -3.19 -18.77
N ASP A 110 -8.14 -2.07 -18.81
CA ASP A 110 -6.70 -2.04 -18.59
C ASP A 110 -6.35 -2.50 -17.17
N ILE A 111 -7.11 -2.05 -16.19
CA ILE A 111 -6.89 -2.42 -14.79
C ILE A 111 -7.38 -3.84 -14.53
N GLN A 112 -8.52 -4.21 -15.09
CA GLN A 112 -9.03 -5.57 -14.96
C GLN A 112 -8.05 -6.59 -15.53
N ASP A 113 -7.39 -6.27 -16.63
CA ASP A 113 -6.38 -7.15 -17.24
C ASP A 113 -5.20 -7.37 -16.30
N ILE A 114 -4.77 -6.33 -15.58
CA ILE A 114 -3.71 -6.45 -14.57
C ILE A 114 -4.13 -7.40 -13.45
N ILE A 115 -5.35 -7.25 -12.97
CA ILE A 115 -5.92 -8.12 -11.92
C ILE A 115 -5.98 -9.57 -12.40
N ASP A 116 -6.47 -9.78 -13.60
CA ASP A 116 -6.60 -11.12 -14.19
C ASP A 116 -5.23 -11.79 -14.37
N GLU A 117 -4.21 -11.05 -14.77
CA GLU A 117 -2.84 -11.55 -14.85
C GLU A 117 -2.31 -11.98 -13.49
N ILE A 118 -2.53 -11.18 -12.44
CA ILE A 118 -2.13 -11.53 -11.07
C ILE A 118 -2.77 -12.84 -10.64
N LEU A 119 -4.06 -12.99 -10.89
CA LEU A 119 -4.79 -14.18 -10.50
C LEU A 119 -4.34 -15.41 -11.28
N MET A 120 -3.95 -15.26 -12.53
CA MET A 120 -3.43 -16.37 -13.34
C MET A 120 -2.05 -16.83 -12.86
N GLU A 121 -1.21 -15.93 -12.37
CA GLU A 121 0.12 -16.27 -11.85
C GLU A 121 0.05 -17.05 -10.54
N ASP A 122 -1.04 -16.89 -9.77
CA ASP A 122 -1.24 -17.58 -8.49
C ASP A 122 -1.72 -19.03 -8.65
N PHE A 123 -1.96 -19.50 -9.88
CA PHE A 123 -2.30 -20.89 -10.15
C PHE A 123 -1.02 -21.70 -10.53
#